data_157a3f3ab07bfd6f5cc367b99d500934
#
_entry.id   157a3f3ab07bfd6f5cc367b99d500934
#
_cell.length_a   1.000
_cell.length_b   1.000
_cell.length_c   1.000
_cell.angle_alpha   90.00
_cell.angle_beta   90.00
_cell.angle_gamma   90.00
#
_symmetry.space_group_name_H-M   'P 1'
#
loop_
_entity.id
_entity.type
_entity.pdbx_description
1 polymer ?
#
loop_
_entity_poly.entity_id
_entity_poly.type
_entity_poly.pdbx_seq_one_letter_code
_entity_poly.pdbx_strand_id
1 'polypeptide(L)'
;MASDFIAHTPEELTKALEENLHLGLVLLEEYIRGREIDVGVLDGRALPSIEIIPKQGFYDYFNKYQAGATVEITPAPLDAETERTLGETALKVHNCLGLKAYSRSDFILTEQGEIYFLEINTLPGMTPTSLVPQEGAAIGLDYAGLCQRIIDESLKARNG
;
A
#
# COMPACT_ATOMS: atom_id res chain seq x y z
N MET A 1 -9.28 1.97 19.12
CA MET A 1 -8.55 1.18 18.12
C MET A 1 -9.57 0.90 17.02
N ALA A 2 -9.36 1.33 15.77
CA ALA A 2 -10.25 0.95 14.68
C ALA A 2 -10.13 -0.56 14.49
N SER A 3 -11.25 -1.25 14.35
CA SER A 3 -11.29 -2.67 14.03
C SER A 3 -11.81 -2.80 12.60
N ASP A 4 -10.99 -3.39 11.73
CA ASP A 4 -11.41 -3.73 10.38
C ASP A 4 -12.23 -5.03 10.46
N PHE A 5 -13.36 -5.05 9.77
CA PHE A 5 -14.27 -6.19 9.73
C PHE A 5 -14.76 -6.42 8.31
N ILE A 6 -14.63 -7.65 7.82
CA ILE A 6 -15.13 -8.02 6.50
C ILE A 6 -16.43 -8.79 6.69
N ALA A 7 -17.53 -8.26 6.15
CA ALA A 7 -18.84 -8.89 6.16
C ALA A 7 -19.11 -9.53 4.80
N HIS A 8 -19.42 -10.82 4.80
CA HIS A 8 -19.78 -11.57 3.59
C HIS A 8 -21.28 -11.76 3.44
N THR A 9 -22.06 -11.48 4.52
CA THR A 9 -23.51 -11.59 4.54
C THR A 9 -24.14 -10.37 5.20
N PRO A 10 -25.43 -10.07 4.91
CA PRO A 10 -26.14 -8.99 5.59
C PRO A 10 -26.20 -9.15 7.11
N GLU A 11 -26.25 -10.39 7.59
CA GLU A 11 -26.28 -10.71 9.03
C GLU A 11 -24.95 -10.37 9.70
N GLU A 12 -23.82 -10.70 9.04
CA GLU A 12 -22.49 -10.34 9.50
C GLU A 12 -22.30 -8.83 9.51
N LEU A 13 -22.77 -8.13 8.47
CA LEU A 13 -22.73 -6.68 8.41
C LEU A 13 -23.53 -6.05 9.55
N THR A 14 -24.76 -6.54 9.80
CA THR A 14 -25.60 -6.05 10.88
C THR A 14 -24.89 -6.19 12.23
N LYS A 15 -24.33 -7.37 12.49
CA LYS A 15 -23.58 -7.65 13.72
C LYS A 15 -22.37 -6.72 13.87
N ALA A 16 -21.58 -6.56 12.80
CA ALA A 16 -20.41 -5.67 12.84
C ALA A 16 -20.80 -4.21 13.11
N LEU A 17 -21.89 -3.73 12.53
CA LEU A 17 -22.43 -2.41 12.80
C LEU A 17 -22.89 -2.26 14.25
N GLU A 18 -23.67 -3.20 14.79
CA GLU A 18 -24.14 -3.17 16.18
C GLU A 18 -22.96 -3.12 17.17
N GLU A 19 -21.90 -3.88 16.91
CA GLU A 19 -20.71 -3.92 17.76
C GLU A 19 -19.88 -2.63 17.71
N ASN A 20 -19.94 -1.86 16.61
CA ASN A 20 -19.04 -0.72 16.37
C ASN A 20 -19.73 0.66 16.32
N LEU A 21 -21.06 0.73 16.24
CA LEU A 21 -21.78 2.01 16.19
C LEU A 21 -21.54 2.91 17.42
N HIS A 22 -21.17 2.32 18.54
CA HIS A 22 -20.81 3.07 19.75
C HIS A 22 -19.55 3.95 19.57
N LEU A 23 -18.74 3.71 18.53
CA LEU A 23 -17.57 4.52 18.17
C LEU A 23 -17.95 5.83 17.46
N GLY A 24 -19.21 6.01 17.08
CA GLY A 24 -19.77 7.24 16.51
C GLY A 24 -19.74 7.27 14.97
N LEU A 25 -18.62 6.98 14.33
CA LEU A 25 -18.50 6.95 12.87
C LEU A 25 -17.96 5.60 12.42
N VAL A 26 -18.63 4.99 11.45
CA VAL A 26 -18.23 3.73 10.80
C VAL A 26 -18.10 3.99 9.31
N LEU A 27 -16.96 3.68 8.72
CA LEU A 27 -16.76 3.65 7.28
C LEU A 27 -17.19 2.29 6.75
N LEU A 28 -18.02 2.29 5.72
CA LEU A 28 -18.47 1.10 5.02
C LEU A 28 -18.02 1.17 3.57
N GLU A 29 -17.23 0.19 3.14
CA GLU A 29 -16.67 0.14 1.79
C GLU A 29 -17.05 -1.18 1.10
N GLU A 30 -17.14 -1.16 -0.21
CA GLU A 30 -17.32 -2.39 -1.00
C GLU A 30 -16.08 -3.29 -0.86
N TYR A 31 -16.30 -4.57 -0.58
CA TYR A 31 -15.21 -5.53 -0.55
C TYR A 31 -14.79 -5.93 -1.97
N ILE A 32 -13.59 -5.53 -2.36
CA ILE A 32 -12.99 -5.88 -3.65
C ILE A 32 -12.08 -7.10 -3.48
N ARG A 33 -12.41 -8.18 -4.18
CA ARG A 33 -11.59 -9.39 -4.16
C ARG A 33 -10.47 -9.31 -5.20
N GLY A 34 -9.24 -9.48 -4.77
CA GLY A 34 -8.08 -9.45 -5.66
C GLY A 34 -6.76 -9.68 -4.95
N ARG A 35 -5.68 -9.44 -5.68
CA ARG A 35 -4.30 -9.43 -5.19
C ARG A 35 -3.99 -8.06 -4.60
N GLU A 36 -3.37 -8.02 -3.44
CA GLU A 36 -2.92 -6.77 -2.82
C GLU A 36 -1.56 -6.38 -3.38
N ILE A 37 -1.49 -5.21 -4.00
CA ILE A 37 -0.30 -4.70 -4.68
C ILE A 37 -0.03 -3.29 -4.16
N ASP A 38 1.17 -3.05 -3.68
CA ASP A 38 1.60 -1.71 -3.27
C ASP A 38 2.65 -1.17 -4.24
N VAL A 39 2.69 0.16 -4.37
CA VAL A 39 3.67 0.85 -5.21
C VAL A 39 4.20 2.08 -4.49
N GLY A 40 5.49 2.06 -4.20
CA GLY A 40 6.22 3.22 -3.70
C GLY A 40 6.47 4.26 -4.79
N VAL A 41 6.46 5.52 -4.40
CA VAL A 41 6.99 6.62 -5.21
C VAL A 41 8.17 7.23 -4.47
N LEU A 42 9.28 7.42 -5.17
CA LEU A 42 10.50 8.04 -4.66
C LEU A 42 11.09 8.95 -5.72
N ASP A 43 11.44 10.17 -5.37
CA ASP A 43 12.08 11.14 -6.27
C ASP A 43 11.31 11.31 -7.61
N GLY A 44 9.96 11.40 -7.52
CA GLY A 44 9.09 11.54 -8.68
C GLY A 44 9.05 10.34 -9.62
N ARG A 45 9.43 9.14 -9.15
CA ARG A 45 9.40 7.89 -9.91
C ARG A 45 8.69 6.80 -9.12
N ALA A 46 7.89 5.99 -9.80
CA ALA A 46 7.37 4.78 -9.23
C ALA A 46 8.50 3.76 -9.01
N LEU A 47 8.50 3.12 -7.86
CA LEU A 47 9.33 1.95 -7.57
C LEU A 47 8.67 0.70 -8.18
N PRO A 48 9.40 -0.42 -8.33
CA PRO A 48 8.79 -1.69 -8.70
C PRO A 48 7.71 -2.08 -7.70
N SER A 49 6.57 -2.56 -8.19
CA SER A 49 5.48 -2.96 -7.32
C SER A 49 5.85 -4.12 -6.39
N ILE A 50 5.15 -4.23 -5.27
CA ILE A 50 5.28 -5.31 -4.32
C ILE A 50 3.92 -5.98 -4.09
N GLU A 51 3.87 -7.30 -4.22
CA GLU A 51 2.68 -8.09 -3.91
C GLU A 51 2.73 -8.57 -2.47
N ILE A 52 1.61 -8.45 -1.77
CA ILE A 52 1.44 -8.87 -0.38
C ILE A 52 0.49 -10.07 -0.35
N ILE A 53 1.00 -11.23 0.05
CA ILE A 53 0.26 -12.48 0.10
C ILE A 53 0.11 -12.90 1.56
N PRO A 54 -1.07 -12.78 2.18
CA PRO A 54 -1.31 -13.28 3.53
C PRO A 54 -1.15 -14.80 3.58
N LYS A 55 -0.41 -15.31 4.56
CA LYS A 55 -0.23 -16.77 4.75
C LYS A 55 -1.49 -17.45 5.27
N GLN A 56 -2.32 -16.74 6.02
CA GLN A 56 -3.60 -17.23 6.56
C GLN A 56 -4.61 -16.08 6.59
N GLY A 57 -5.80 -16.32 6.05
CA GLY A 57 -6.90 -15.36 6.10
C GLY A 57 -6.69 -14.10 5.27
N PHE A 58 -7.25 -12.99 5.74
CA PHE A 58 -7.13 -11.68 5.09
C PHE A 58 -5.96 -10.88 5.63
N TYR A 59 -5.48 -9.94 4.83
CA TYR A 59 -4.48 -8.95 5.25
C TYR A 59 -5.18 -7.90 6.13
N ASP A 60 -5.44 -8.27 7.38
CA ASP A 60 -5.97 -7.38 8.39
C ASP A 60 -4.86 -6.64 9.15
N TYR A 61 -5.25 -5.69 10.02
CA TYR A 61 -4.32 -4.93 10.86
C TYR A 61 -3.38 -5.83 11.68
N PHE A 62 -3.85 -7.01 12.09
CA PHE A 62 -3.06 -7.95 12.89
C PHE A 62 -1.95 -8.60 12.06
N ASN A 63 -2.25 -8.96 10.81
CA ASN A 63 -1.30 -9.56 9.88
C ASN A 63 -0.26 -8.54 9.36
N LYS A 64 -0.62 -7.24 9.30
CA LYS A 64 0.29 -6.14 8.88
C LYS A 64 1.53 -6.00 9.78
N TYR A 65 1.44 -6.36 11.05
CA TYR A 65 2.50 -6.08 12.03
C TYR A 65 3.14 -7.33 12.64
N GLN A 66 2.68 -8.54 12.30
CA GLN A 66 3.34 -9.78 12.71
C GLN A 66 4.42 -10.18 11.70
N ALA A 67 5.67 -10.14 12.12
CA ALA A 67 6.79 -10.61 11.31
C ALA A 67 6.53 -12.05 10.81
N GLY A 68 6.49 -12.23 9.49
CA GLY A 68 6.29 -13.52 8.86
C GLY A 68 4.82 -13.96 8.66
N ALA A 69 3.83 -13.10 8.90
CA ALA A 69 2.42 -13.38 8.61
C ALA A 69 2.08 -13.27 7.12
N THR A 70 2.89 -12.54 6.35
CA THR A 70 2.76 -12.34 4.90
C THR A 70 3.97 -12.90 4.15
N VAL A 71 3.78 -13.15 2.86
CA VAL A 71 4.85 -13.28 1.87
C VAL A 71 4.81 -12.03 1.02
N GLU A 72 5.93 -11.36 0.87
CA GLU A 72 6.08 -10.13 0.11
C GLU A 72 7.00 -10.41 -1.08
N ILE A 73 6.56 -10.07 -2.29
CA ILE A 73 7.29 -10.37 -3.53
C ILE A 73 7.47 -9.07 -4.31
N THR A 74 8.72 -8.63 -4.46
CA THR A 74 9.07 -7.47 -5.28
C THR A 74 10.22 -7.79 -6.25
N PRO A 75 10.15 -7.40 -7.54
CA PRO A 75 8.97 -6.91 -8.25
C PRO A 75 7.82 -7.93 -8.20
N ALA A 76 6.58 -7.45 -8.08
CA ALA A 76 5.41 -8.30 -8.13
C ALA A 76 5.37 -9.07 -9.48
N PRO A 77 4.93 -10.35 -9.50
CA PRO A 77 4.86 -11.12 -10.74
C PRO A 77 3.65 -10.68 -11.59
N LEU A 78 3.80 -9.54 -12.26
CA LEU A 78 2.83 -8.89 -13.12
C LEU A 78 3.34 -8.83 -14.57
N ASP A 79 2.42 -8.65 -15.51
CA ASP A 79 2.79 -8.27 -16.87
C ASP A 79 3.23 -6.79 -16.94
N ALA A 80 3.99 -6.45 -17.97
CA ALA A 80 4.59 -5.12 -18.08
C ALA A 80 3.56 -3.99 -18.23
N GLU A 81 2.37 -4.25 -18.76
CA GLU A 81 1.31 -3.25 -18.90
C GLU A 81 0.64 -2.96 -17.57
N THR A 82 0.34 -3.99 -16.80
CA THR A 82 -0.22 -3.88 -15.44
C THR A 82 0.76 -3.14 -14.53
N GLU A 83 2.04 -3.53 -14.54
CA GLU A 83 3.10 -2.87 -13.76
C GLU A 83 3.20 -1.38 -14.10
N ARG A 84 3.21 -1.04 -15.40
CA ARG A 84 3.24 0.34 -15.87
C ARG A 84 2.02 1.13 -15.40
N THR A 85 0.82 0.56 -15.51
CA THR A 85 -0.44 1.22 -15.14
C THR A 85 -0.49 1.52 -13.64
N LEU A 86 -0.06 0.58 -12.80
CA LEU A 86 0.07 0.77 -11.35
C LEU A 86 1.04 1.90 -11.04
N GLY A 87 2.23 1.91 -11.64
CA GLY A 87 3.24 2.94 -11.44
C GLY A 87 2.76 4.33 -11.88
N GLU A 88 2.12 4.43 -13.05
CA GLU A 88 1.54 5.69 -13.54
C GLU A 88 0.41 6.19 -12.63
N THR A 89 -0.42 5.28 -12.10
CA THR A 89 -1.50 5.63 -11.17
C THR A 89 -0.94 6.12 -9.84
N ALA A 90 0.04 5.44 -9.27
CA ALA A 90 0.71 5.86 -8.03
C ALA A 90 1.35 7.25 -8.19
N LEU A 91 2.04 7.51 -9.30
CA LEU A 91 2.61 8.83 -9.62
C LEU A 91 1.53 9.89 -9.79
N LYS A 92 0.44 9.57 -10.45
CA LYS A 92 -0.69 10.49 -10.65
C LYS A 92 -1.30 10.92 -9.32
N VAL A 93 -1.55 9.96 -8.41
CA VAL A 93 -2.10 10.24 -7.08
C VAL A 93 -1.11 11.06 -6.24
N HIS A 94 0.17 10.66 -6.21
CA HIS A 94 1.25 11.38 -5.53
C HIS A 94 1.30 12.87 -5.95
N ASN A 95 1.30 13.12 -7.25
CA ASN A 95 1.36 14.46 -7.81
C ASN A 95 0.06 15.26 -7.58
N CYS A 96 -1.10 14.61 -7.65
CA CYS A 96 -2.40 15.23 -7.44
C CYS A 96 -2.54 15.80 -6.02
N LEU A 97 -1.95 15.11 -5.04
CA LEU A 97 -1.90 15.55 -3.65
C LEU A 97 -0.72 16.50 -3.34
N GLY A 98 0.09 16.83 -4.33
CA GLY A 98 1.25 17.70 -4.16
C GLY A 98 2.36 17.12 -3.29
N LEU A 99 2.40 15.79 -3.15
CA LEU A 99 3.44 15.10 -2.38
C LEU A 99 4.81 15.28 -3.04
N LYS A 100 5.88 15.08 -2.29
CA LYS A 100 7.23 15.43 -2.77
C LYS A 100 8.20 14.23 -2.69
N ALA A 101 8.78 13.96 -1.54
CA ALA A 101 9.91 13.07 -1.44
C ALA A 101 9.56 11.61 -1.74
N TYR A 102 8.53 11.09 -1.07
CA TYR A 102 8.10 9.71 -1.23
C TYR A 102 6.66 9.51 -0.73
N SER A 103 6.06 8.42 -1.15
CA SER A 103 4.76 7.91 -0.69
C SER A 103 4.63 6.44 -1.05
N ARG A 104 3.57 5.78 -0.60
CA ARG A 104 3.18 4.44 -1.04
C ARG A 104 1.68 4.44 -1.32
N SER A 105 1.31 3.92 -2.47
CA SER A 105 -0.08 3.71 -2.87
C SER A 105 -0.43 2.23 -2.80
N ASP A 106 -1.58 1.92 -2.23
CA ASP A 106 -2.06 0.57 -1.98
C ASP A 106 -3.22 0.28 -2.94
N PHE A 107 -3.18 -0.89 -3.61
CA PHE A 107 -4.11 -1.27 -4.67
C PHE A 107 -4.63 -2.69 -4.49
N ILE A 108 -5.82 -2.95 -5.04
CA ILE A 108 -6.30 -4.31 -5.32
C ILE A 108 -6.31 -4.52 -6.83
N LEU A 109 -5.67 -5.59 -7.28
CA LEU A 109 -5.71 -6.07 -8.66
C LEU A 109 -6.64 -7.28 -8.73
N THR A 110 -7.79 -7.14 -9.41
CA THR A 110 -8.76 -8.22 -9.56
C THR A 110 -8.29 -9.29 -10.55
N GLU A 111 -8.94 -10.45 -10.53
CA GLU A 111 -8.71 -11.52 -11.53
C GLU A 111 -9.05 -11.08 -12.96
N GLN A 112 -9.92 -10.06 -13.12
CA GLN A 112 -10.28 -9.48 -14.41
C GLN A 112 -9.28 -8.44 -14.91
N GLY A 113 -8.24 -8.13 -14.10
CA GLY A 113 -7.22 -7.13 -14.42
C GLY A 113 -7.64 -5.70 -14.09
N GLU A 114 -8.74 -5.50 -13.34
CA GLU A 114 -9.15 -4.18 -12.88
C GLU A 114 -8.28 -3.77 -11.69
N ILE A 115 -7.85 -2.50 -11.69
CA ILE A 115 -7.01 -1.92 -10.64
C ILE A 115 -7.87 -0.97 -9.80
N TYR A 116 -8.02 -1.29 -8.53
CA TYR A 116 -8.68 -0.44 -7.53
C TYR A 116 -7.64 0.21 -6.64
N PHE A 117 -7.57 1.53 -6.66
CA PHE A 117 -6.77 2.30 -5.72
C PHE A 117 -7.52 2.38 -4.38
N LEU A 118 -6.85 2.03 -3.30
CA LEU A 118 -7.42 2.05 -1.95
C LEU A 118 -7.03 3.33 -1.21
N GLU A 119 -5.75 3.50 -0.97
CA GLU A 119 -5.22 4.62 -0.19
C GLU A 119 -3.80 5.00 -0.60
N ILE A 120 -3.35 6.17 -0.14
CA ILE A 120 -1.96 6.58 -0.22
C ILE A 120 -1.40 6.89 1.15
N ASN A 121 -0.29 6.29 1.49
CA ASN A 121 0.47 6.53 2.70
C ASN A 121 1.54 7.60 2.43
N THR A 122 1.42 8.75 3.09
CA THR A 122 2.38 9.86 2.94
C THR A 122 3.59 9.76 3.86
N LEU A 123 3.55 8.83 4.81
CA LEU A 123 4.67 8.48 5.70
C LEU A 123 4.67 6.96 5.91
N PRO A 124 4.93 6.17 4.85
CA PRO A 124 4.94 4.72 4.96
C PRO A 124 6.03 4.23 5.89
N GLY A 125 5.86 3.01 6.41
CA GLY A 125 6.83 2.38 7.29
C GLY A 125 8.22 2.29 6.67
N MET A 126 9.25 2.56 7.49
CA MET A 126 10.64 2.63 7.07
C MET A 126 11.54 1.75 7.95
N THR A 127 11.06 0.58 8.38
CA THR A 127 11.96 -0.45 8.91
C THR A 127 12.64 -1.20 7.76
N PRO A 128 13.77 -1.87 7.95
CA PRO A 128 14.43 -2.62 6.88
C PRO A 128 13.55 -3.68 6.20
N THR A 129 12.51 -4.14 6.88
CA THR A 129 11.51 -5.11 6.37
C THR A 129 10.21 -4.48 5.90
N SER A 130 10.11 -3.14 5.87
CA SER A 130 8.94 -2.45 5.33
C SER A 130 8.94 -2.48 3.81
N LEU A 131 7.78 -2.27 3.19
CA LEU A 131 7.56 -2.46 1.75
C LEU A 131 8.43 -1.52 0.90
N VAL A 132 8.41 -0.21 1.17
CA VAL A 132 9.21 0.76 0.40
C VAL A 132 10.72 0.47 0.44
N PRO A 133 11.35 0.10 1.57
CA PRO A 133 12.72 -0.40 1.58
C PRO A 133 12.97 -1.64 0.72
N GLN A 134 12.02 -2.56 0.64
CA GLN A 134 12.13 -3.75 -0.22
C GLN A 134 12.05 -3.37 -1.71
N GLU A 135 11.11 -2.49 -2.08
CA GLU A 135 11.00 -1.93 -3.44
C GLU A 135 12.27 -1.17 -3.83
N GLY A 136 12.84 -0.38 -2.91
CA GLY A 136 14.12 0.30 -3.09
C GLY A 136 15.27 -0.69 -3.34
N ALA A 137 15.33 -1.78 -2.57
CA ALA A 137 16.34 -2.82 -2.74
C ALA A 137 16.22 -3.51 -4.12
N ALA A 138 15.01 -3.67 -4.66
CA ALA A 138 14.78 -4.24 -5.99
C ALA A 138 15.41 -3.40 -7.13
N ILE A 139 15.64 -2.10 -6.91
CA ILE A 139 16.36 -1.21 -7.85
C ILE A 139 17.81 -0.95 -7.44
N GLY A 140 18.35 -1.71 -6.48
CA GLY A 140 19.75 -1.60 -6.06
C GLY A 140 20.02 -0.51 -5.02
N LEU A 141 19.01 0.10 -4.42
CA LEU A 141 19.17 1.01 -3.28
C LEU A 141 19.20 0.19 -1.98
N ASP A 142 20.30 0.20 -1.27
CA ASP A 142 20.32 -0.29 0.10
C ASP A 142 19.52 0.63 1.04
N TYR A 143 19.25 0.16 2.25
CA TYR A 143 18.45 0.92 3.21
C TYR A 143 19.03 2.31 3.52
N ALA A 144 20.36 2.42 3.65
CA ALA A 144 21.03 3.70 3.90
C ALA A 144 20.90 4.66 2.71
N GLY A 145 21.08 4.15 1.50
CA GLY A 145 20.90 4.89 0.26
C GLY A 145 19.47 5.37 0.05
N LEU A 146 18.49 4.55 0.40
CA LEU A 146 17.08 4.93 0.38
C LEU A 146 16.80 6.09 1.36
N CYS A 147 17.24 5.96 2.61
CA CYS A 147 17.08 7.01 3.63
C CYS A 147 17.75 8.31 3.18
N GLN A 148 18.97 8.23 2.63
CA GLN A 148 19.68 9.41 2.13
C GLN A 148 18.91 10.08 0.98
N ARG A 149 18.37 9.29 0.05
CA ARG A 149 17.57 9.82 -1.06
C ARG A 149 16.31 10.53 -0.58
N ILE A 150 15.60 9.96 0.38
CA ILE A 150 14.42 10.59 0.98
C ILE A 150 14.78 11.92 1.65
N ILE A 151 15.90 11.97 2.38
CA ILE A 151 16.38 13.21 3.03
C ILE A 151 16.69 14.26 1.97
N ASP A 152 17.45 13.90 0.94
CA ASP A 152 17.85 14.83 -0.13
C ASP A 152 16.63 15.43 -0.83
N GLU A 153 15.65 14.60 -1.20
CA GLU A 153 14.41 15.06 -1.84
C GLU A 153 13.55 15.92 -0.90
N SER A 154 13.47 15.57 0.37
CA SER A 154 12.76 16.37 1.37
C SER A 154 13.40 17.75 1.57
N LEU A 155 14.72 17.83 1.56
CA LEU A 155 15.44 19.10 1.65
C LEU A 155 15.27 19.97 0.39
N LYS A 156 15.29 19.37 -0.81
CA LYS A 156 14.98 20.08 -2.06
C LYS A 156 13.57 20.68 -2.02
N ALA A 157 12.58 19.87 -1.64
CA ALA A 157 11.19 20.30 -1.56
C ALA A 157 10.95 21.44 -0.56
N ARG A 158 11.78 21.53 0.49
CA ARG A 158 11.69 22.58 1.51
C ARG A 158 12.30 23.91 1.05
N ASN A 159 13.29 23.84 0.15
CA ASN A 159 14.09 25.00 -0.29
C ASN A 159 13.63 25.58 -1.64
N GLY A 160 12.68 24.95 -2.32
CA GLY A 160 12.05 25.39 -3.57
C GLY A 160 10.63 25.87 -3.35
#